data_1c70a3d33b39a7d5e8af2e8e3143f68c
#
_entry.id   1c70a3d33b39a7d5e8af2e8e3143f68c
#
_cell.length_a   1.000
_cell.length_b   1.000
_cell.length_c   1.000
_cell.angle_alpha   90.00
_cell.angle_beta   90.00
_cell.angle_gamma   90.00
#
_symmetry.space_group_name_H-M   'P 1'
#
loop_
_entity.id
_entity.type
_entity.pdbx_description
1 polymer ?
#
loop_
_entity_poly.entity_id
_entity_poly.type
_entity_poly.pdbx_seq_one_letter_code
_entity_poly.pdbx_strand_id
1 'polypeptide(L)'
;MGMDKKLNYQKLKKLATDLGVAAFGVCDFTEKKDLNSAVSIAIRLSKSVLDEIEDRPTKLYFHHYRQANGLLDQIAMRISNFIQFDGYNALPVPASQIVDWEKQTAYLSHKKIAELAGIGWPGRSNLIVHPEFGSQIRLATILTDMPLSTDRPLKKDCGKCKRCIEVCPAAAIKESQKDFDHIICFEKLKFFQKQRYADQYICGICVKACNGK
;
A
#
# COMPACT_ATOMS: atom_id res chain seq x y z
N MET A 1 -28.77 7.61 10.80
CA MET A 1 -27.88 7.11 9.70
C MET A 1 -26.55 7.86 9.57
N GLY A 2 -26.47 9.19 9.58
CA GLY A 2 -25.18 9.89 9.43
C GLY A 2 -24.27 9.83 10.68
N MET A 3 -24.86 9.81 11.86
CA MET A 3 -24.11 9.76 13.14
C MET A 3 -23.41 8.41 13.35
N ASP A 4 -24.05 7.31 12.95
CA ASP A 4 -23.47 5.97 13.04
C ASP A 4 -22.26 5.77 12.13
N LYS A 5 -22.30 6.31 10.90
CA LYS A 5 -21.16 6.26 9.94
C LYS A 5 -19.93 6.94 10.51
N LYS A 6 -20.08 8.12 11.10
CA LYS A 6 -18.98 8.87 11.70
C LYS A 6 -18.43 8.18 12.95
N LEU A 7 -19.32 7.65 13.79
CA LEU A 7 -18.92 6.92 15.00
C LEU A 7 -18.13 5.66 14.66
N ASN A 8 -18.62 4.85 13.71
CA ASN A 8 -17.94 3.65 13.26
C ASN A 8 -16.56 3.96 12.64
N TYR A 9 -16.48 5.00 11.82
CA TYR A 9 -15.20 5.49 11.29
C TYR A 9 -14.22 5.83 12.40
N GLN A 10 -14.66 6.57 13.43
CA GLN A 10 -13.80 6.97 14.56
C GLN A 10 -13.33 5.77 15.39
N LYS A 11 -14.22 4.80 15.65
CA LYS A 11 -13.87 3.55 16.35
C LYS A 11 -12.78 2.78 15.58
N LEU A 12 -12.97 2.56 14.27
CA LEU A 12 -11.99 1.84 13.45
C LEU A 12 -10.67 2.60 13.34
N LYS A 13 -10.71 3.91 13.15
CA LYS A 13 -9.51 4.76 13.08
C LYS A 13 -8.74 4.71 14.41
N LYS A 14 -9.42 4.79 15.54
CA LYS A 14 -8.78 4.66 16.85
C LYS A 14 -8.13 3.28 16.99
N LEU A 15 -8.86 2.20 16.71
CA LEU A 15 -8.33 0.84 16.77
C LEU A 15 -7.09 0.69 15.88
N ALA A 16 -7.16 1.17 14.63
CA ALA A 16 -6.02 1.12 13.70
C ALA A 16 -4.80 1.88 14.26
N THR A 17 -5.01 3.07 14.83
CA THR A 17 -3.95 3.86 15.45
C THR A 17 -3.33 3.14 16.66
N ASP A 18 -4.16 2.58 17.54
CA ASP A 18 -3.71 1.82 18.71
C ASP A 18 -2.91 0.55 18.29
N LEU A 19 -3.16 0.02 17.10
CA LEU A 19 -2.42 -1.09 16.50
C LEU A 19 -1.16 -0.67 15.72
N GLY A 20 -0.80 0.62 15.72
CA GLY A 20 0.42 1.12 15.09
C GLY A 20 0.30 1.43 13.60
N VAL A 21 -0.92 1.59 13.07
CA VAL A 21 -1.15 2.03 11.68
C VAL A 21 -0.70 3.49 11.52
N ALA A 22 0.14 3.74 10.54
CA ALA A 22 0.69 5.07 10.24
C ALA A 22 -0.28 5.94 9.40
N ALA A 23 -1.15 5.32 8.59
CA ALA A 23 -2.19 6.01 7.86
C ALA A 23 -3.43 5.13 7.70
N PHE A 24 -4.61 5.73 7.84
CA PHE A 24 -5.92 5.10 7.78
C PHE A 24 -6.84 5.95 6.92
N GLY A 25 -7.64 5.33 6.07
CA GLY A 25 -8.67 6.02 5.30
C GLY A 25 -9.73 5.04 4.80
N VAL A 26 -10.86 5.58 4.39
CA VAL A 26 -12.03 4.83 3.93
C VAL A 26 -12.53 5.40 2.62
N CYS A 27 -12.89 4.54 1.67
CA CYS A 27 -13.57 4.94 0.45
C CYS A 27 -14.77 4.04 0.15
N ASP A 28 -15.67 4.50 -0.70
CA ASP A 28 -16.71 3.66 -1.27
C ASP A 28 -16.07 2.58 -2.17
N PHE A 29 -16.67 1.39 -2.16
CA PHE A 29 -16.24 0.25 -2.96
C PHE A 29 -17.45 -0.38 -3.64
N THR A 30 -17.43 -0.51 -4.97
CA THR A 30 -18.58 -0.94 -5.77
C THR A 30 -18.34 -2.23 -6.55
N GLU A 31 -17.11 -2.75 -6.52
CA GLU A 31 -16.73 -3.93 -7.33
C GLU A 31 -17.20 -5.25 -6.73
N LYS A 32 -17.67 -5.24 -5.47
CA LYS A 32 -18.18 -6.44 -4.81
C LYS A 32 -19.55 -6.19 -4.20
N LYS A 33 -20.51 -6.98 -4.61
CA LYS A 33 -21.85 -6.97 -4.03
C LYS A 33 -21.75 -7.25 -2.52
N ASP A 34 -22.51 -6.54 -1.73
CA ASP A 34 -22.62 -6.68 -0.27
C ASP A 34 -21.41 -6.21 0.57
N LEU A 35 -20.33 -5.67 -0.03
CA LEU A 35 -19.21 -5.03 0.68
C LEU A 35 -18.94 -3.67 0.05
N ASN A 36 -19.63 -2.65 0.48
CA ASN A 36 -19.70 -1.34 -0.19
C ASN A 36 -18.69 -0.30 0.35
N SER A 37 -17.90 -0.66 1.34
CA SER A 37 -16.85 0.18 1.93
C SER A 37 -15.50 -0.53 1.89
N ALA A 38 -14.44 0.23 1.60
CA ALA A 38 -13.06 -0.25 1.68
C ALA A 38 -12.26 0.60 2.68
N VAL A 39 -11.71 -0.05 3.68
CA VAL A 39 -10.78 0.53 4.66
C VAL A 39 -9.37 0.28 4.17
N SER A 40 -8.60 1.34 3.93
CA SER A 40 -7.17 1.27 3.60
C SER A 40 -6.34 1.56 4.84
N ILE A 41 -5.37 0.71 5.11
CA ILE A 41 -4.39 0.89 6.19
C ILE A 41 -2.98 0.87 5.64
N ALA A 42 -2.10 1.68 6.24
CA ALA A 42 -0.70 1.72 5.88
C ALA A 42 0.19 1.67 7.13
N ILE A 43 1.31 0.96 7.04
CA ILE A 43 2.41 1.06 7.99
C ILE A 43 3.64 1.65 7.33
N ARG A 44 4.47 2.33 8.11
CA ARG A 44 5.74 2.90 7.65
C ARG A 44 6.82 1.83 7.66
N LEU A 45 7.65 1.81 6.61
CA LEU A 45 8.87 1.02 6.58
C LEU A 45 9.97 1.71 7.40
N SER A 46 10.85 0.91 8.00
CA SER A 46 12.01 1.43 8.74
C SER A 46 12.96 2.16 7.81
N LYS A 47 13.21 3.44 8.12
CA LYS A 47 14.17 4.25 7.37
C LYS A 47 15.57 3.63 7.41
N SER A 48 16.01 3.14 8.57
CA SER A 48 17.34 2.54 8.72
C SER A 48 17.52 1.30 7.84
N VAL A 49 16.46 0.49 7.65
CA VAL A 49 16.50 -0.66 6.72
C VAL A 49 16.54 -0.20 5.26
N LEU A 50 15.78 0.85 4.93
CA LEU A 50 15.78 1.41 3.58
C LEU A 50 17.11 2.06 3.23
N ASP A 51 17.77 2.69 4.18
CA ASP A 51 19.08 3.36 3.99
C ASP A 51 20.20 2.39 3.59
N GLU A 52 20.08 1.09 3.92
CA GLU A 52 21.03 0.06 3.48
C GLU A 52 20.85 -0.39 2.01
N ILE A 53 19.75 0.02 1.36
CA ILE A 53 19.55 -0.27 -0.05
C ILE A 53 20.41 0.71 -0.87
N GLU A 54 21.29 0.19 -1.73
CA GLU A 54 22.08 1.00 -2.67
C GLU A 54 21.59 0.78 -4.10
N ASP A 55 22.25 -0.10 -4.84
CA ASP A 55 21.97 -0.44 -6.24
C ASP A 55 21.10 -1.69 -6.42
N ARG A 56 20.76 -2.36 -5.31
CA ARG A 56 20.02 -3.63 -5.27
C ARG A 56 19.32 -3.81 -3.92
N PRO A 57 18.30 -4.70 -3.83
CA PRO A 57 17.69 -5.07 -2.55
C PRO A 57 18.70 -5.79 -1.64
N THR A 58 18.59 -5.57 -0.34
CA THR A 58 19.35 -6.31 0.68
C THR A 58 18.52 -7.44 1.28
N LYS A 59 19.18 -8.46 1.86
CA LYS A 59 18.48 -9.51 2.63
C LYS A 59 17.73 -8.91 3.82
N LEU A 60 18.28 -7.89 4.47
CA LEU A 60 17.60 -7.20 5.57
C LEU A 60 16.29 -6.54 5.10
N TYR A 61 16.31 -5.83 3.95
CA TYR A 61 15.10 -5.26 3.37
C TYR A 61 14.07 -6.34 3.00
N PHE A 62 14.52 -7.47 2.46
CA PHE A 62 13.63 -8.60 2.17
C PHE A 62 12.92 -9.13 3.44
N HIS A 63 13.63 -9.34 4.53
CA HIS A 63 13.03 -9.77 5.79
C HIS A 63 12.09 -8.72 6.37
N HIS A 64 12.50 -7.44 6.35
CA HIS A 64 11.67 -6.32 6.79
C HIS A 64 10.37 -6.20 5.97
N TYR A 65 10.45 -6.37 4.64
CA TYR A 65 9.29 -6.39 3.75
C TYR A 65 8.28 -7.48 4.16
N ARG A 66 8.76 -8.68 4.47
CA ARG A 66 7.90 -9.78 4.93
C ARG A 66 7.28 -9.51 6.29
N GLN A 67 8.05 -9.01 7.23
CA GLN A 67 7.56 -8.63 8.56
C GLN A 67 6.49 -7.53 8.47
N ALA A 68 6.72 -6.52 7.64
CA ALA A 68 5.77 -5.45 7.40
C ALA A 68 4.45 -5.98 6.80
N ASN A 69 4.50 -6.89 5.82
CA ASN A 69 3.30 -7.51 5.27
C ASN A 69 2.58 -8.35 6.34
N GLY A 70 3.30 -9.20 7.09
CA GLY A 70 2.72 -10.01 8.15
C GLY A 70 2.07 -9.17 9.26
N LEU A 71 2.67 -8.04 9.63
CA LEU A 71 2.06 -7.10 10.58
C LEU A 71 0.77 -6.50 10.02
N LEU A 72 0.76 -6.08 8.76
CA LEU A 72 -0.45 -5.56 8.10
C LEU A 72 -1.56 -6.61 8.03
N ASP A 73 -1.22 -7.86 7.72
CA ASP A 73 -2.18 -8.96 7.66
C ASP A 73 -2.80 -9.21 9.05
N GLN A 74 -1.99 -9.20 10.11
CA GLN A 74 -2.49 -9.32 11.49
C GLN A 74 -3.39 -8.14 11.90
N ILE A 75 -3.01 -6.92 11.55
CA ILE A 75 -3.82 -5.72 11.83
C ILE A 75 -5.15 -5.79 11.07
N ALA A 76 -5.11 -6.16 9.78
CA ALA A 76 -6.31 -6.31 8.97
C ALA A 76 -7.26 -7.37 9.56
N MET A 77 -6.73 -8.51 10.03
CA MET A 77 -7.53 -9.52 10.73
C MET A 77 -8.15 -9.01 12.03
N ARG A 78 -7.42 -8.23 12.84
CA ARG A 78 -7.94 -7.65 14.09
C ARG A 78 -9.05 -6.64 13.83
N ILE A 79 -8.89 -5.78 12.82
CA ILE A 79 -9.93 -4.83 12.40
C ILE A 79 -11.14 -5.59 11.87
N SER A 80 -10.95 -6.65 11.07
CA SER A 80 -12.04 -7.48 10.56
C SER A 80 -12.81 -8.17 11.68
N ASN A 81 -12.12 -8.72 12.68
CA ASN A 81 -12.76 -9.34 13.84
C ASN A 81 -13.58 -8.32 14.63
N PHE A 82 -13.08 -7.09 14.80
CA PHE A 82 -13.83 -6.01 15.44
C PHE A 82 -15.12 -5.68 14.67
N ILE A 83 -15.04 -5.54 13.35
CA ILE A 83 -16.19 -5.28 12.48
C ILE A 83 -17.22 -6.40 12.60
N GLN A 84 -16.77 -7.67 12.56
CA GLN A 84 -17.66 -8.83 12.69
C GLN A 84 -18.30 -8.92 14.07
N PHE A 85 -17.60 -8.52 15.13
CA PHE A 85 -18.15 -8.47 16.49
C PHE A 85 -19.29 -7.43 16.60
N ASP A 86 -19.21 -6.33 15.85
CA ASP A 86 -20.27 -5.32 15.73
C ASP A 86 -21.42 -5.77 14.78
N GLY A 87 -21.40 -7.02 14.27
CA GLY A 87 -22.48 -7.62 13.48
C GLY A 87 -22.40 -7.36 11.97
N TYR A 88 -21.27 -6.87 11.45
CA TYR A 88 -21.06 -6.60 10.03
C TYR A 88 -20.14 -7.62 9.38
N ASN A 89 -20.18 -7.71 8.05
CA ASN A 89 -19.25 -8.53 7.28
C ASN A 89 -17.93 -7.79 7.08
N ALA A 90 -16.83 -8.53 7.10
CA ALA A 90 -15.50 -8.01 6.81
C ALA A 90 -14.67 -9.03 6.03
N LEU A 91 -13.94 -8.54 5.03
CA LEU A 91 -13.01 -9.33 4.21
C LEU A 91 -11.63 -8.67 4.26
N PRO A 92 -10.71 -9.17 5.09
CA PRO A 92 -9.33 -8.71 5.07
C PRO A 92 -8.62 -9.20 3.81
N VAL A 93 -8.06 -8.27 3.04
CA VAL A 93 -7.28 -8.59 1.84
C VAL A 93 -5.80 -8.47 2.19
N PRO A 94 -5.00 -9.56 2.07
CA PRO A 94 -3.61 -9.57 2.47
C PRO A 94 -2.77 -8.51 1.75
N ALA A 95 -1.75 -7.99 2.42
CA ALA A 95 -0.84 -6.98 1.89
C ALA A 95 -0.07 -7.43 0.63
N SER A 96 0.05 -8.76 0.44
CA SER A 96 0.63 -9.37 -0.77
C SER A 96 -0.31 -10.48 -1.24
N GLN A 97 -0.99 -10.28 -2.38
CA GLN A 97 -2.13 -11.11 -2.80
C GLN A 97 -2.19 -11.26 -4.34
N ILE A 98 -1.06 -11.66 -4.95
CA ILE A 98 -1.04 -11.96 -6.39
C ILE A 98 -1.81 -13.26 -6.63
N VAL A 99 -2.82 -13.20 -7.51
CA VAL A 99 -3.66 -14.34 -7.88
C VAL A 99 -3.29 -14.95 -9.23
N ASP A 100 -2.64 -14.17 -10.10
CA ASP A 100 -2.12 -14.62 -11.39
C ASP A 100 -0.74 -14.00 -11.63
N TRP A 101 0.29 -14.84 -11.58
CA TRP A 101 1.68 -14.41 -11.76
C TRP A 101 2.05 -14.09 -13.21
N GLU A 102 1.40 -14.69 -14.18
CA GLU A 102 1.65 -14.42 -15.60
C GLU A 102 1.08 -13.06 -15.98
N LYS A 103 -0.16 -12.79 -15.58
CA LYS A 103 -0.84 -11.51 -15.84
C LYS A 103 -0.49 -10.43 -14.83
N GLN A 104 0.27 -10.75 -13.75
CA GLN A 104 0.60 -9.86 -12.66
C GLN A 104 -0.65 -9.20 -12.04
N THR A 105 -1.74 -9.96 -11.92
CA THR A 105 -2.99 -9.48 -11.35
C THR A 105 -3.13 -9.90 -9.89
N ALA A 106 -3.84 -9.08 -9.13
CA ALA A 106 -4.12 -9.25 -7.72
C ALA A 106 -5.64 -9.30 -7.49
N TYR A 107 -6.08 -9.75 -6.31
CA TYR A 107 -7.49 -9.77 -5.94
C TYR A 107 -8.13 -8.37 -6.03
N LEU A 108 -7.39 -7.35 -5.55
CA LEU A 108 -7.73 -5.94 -5.74
C LEU A 108 -6.46 -5.08 -5.73
N SER A 109 -6.59 -3.82 -6.14
CA SER A 109 -5.49 -2.86 -6.11
C SER A 109 -5.49 -2.07 -4.80
N HIS A 110 -4.67 -2.46 -3.82
CA HIS A 110 -4.45 -1.66 -2.61
C HIS A 110 -4.06 -0.21 -2.92
N LYS A 111 -3.31 0.01 -4.00
CA LYS A 111 -2.90 1.35 -4.45
C LYS A 111 -4.12 2.19 -4.84
N LYS A 112 -5.06 1.61 -5.58
CA LYS A 112 -6.28 2.31 -5.98
C LYS A 112 -7.16 2.64 -4.80
N ILE A 113 -7.34 1.70 -3.87
CA ILE A 113 -8.09 1.93 -2.64
C ILE A 113 -7.42 3.02 -1.78
N ALA A 114 -6.09 2.96 -1.61
CA ALA A 114 -5.36 3.96 -0.83
C ALA A 114 -5.44 5.38 -1.44
N GLU A 115 -5.44 5.50 -2.77
CA GLU A 115 -5.70 6.76 -3.48
C GLU A 115 -7.10 7.29 -3.15
N LEU A 116 -8.13 6.47 -3.36
CA LEU A 116 -9.53 6.84 -3.12
C LEU A 116 -9.82 7.17 -1.66
N ALA A 117 -9.16 6.47 -0.73
CA ALA A 117 -9.25 6.67 0.71
C ALA A 117 -8.36 7.81 1.25
N GLY A 118 -7.73 8.60 0.38
CA GLY A 118 -6.94 9.77 0.79
C GLY A 118 -5.64 9.46 1.52
N ILE A 119 -5.11 8.24 1.45
CA ILE A 119 -3.82 7.87 2.04
C ILE A 119 -2.66 8.59 1.34
N GLY A 120 -2.77 8.76 0.03
CA GLY A 120 -1.74 9.39 -0.79
C GLY A 120 -2.19 9.52 -2.23
N TRP A 121 -1.26 9.86 -3.10
CA TRP A 121 -1.49 9.98 -4.55
C TRP A 121 -0.64 8.99 -5.35
N PRO A 122 -1.04 8.62 -6.56
CA PRO A 122 -0.23 7.79 -7.44
C PRO A 122 1.07 8.50 -7.84
N GLY A 123 2.21 7.91 -7.47
CA GLY A 123 3.52 8.43 -7.84
C GLY A 123 4.01 7.89 -9.18
N ARG A 124 5.04 8.55 -9.76
CA ARG A 124 5.71 8.12 -11.01
C ARG A 124 6.20 6.67 -10.96
N SER A 125 6.62 6.20 -9.79
CA SER A 125 7.06 4.82 -9.55
C SER A 125 5.93 3.78 -9.51
N ASN A 126 4.70 4.17 -9.88
CA ASN A 126 3.51 3.34 -9.77
C ASN A 126 3.22 2.85 -8.34
N LEU A 127 3.70 3.58 -7.34
CA LEU A 127 3.42 3.38 -5.92
C LEU A 127 2.58 4.54 -5.38
N ILE A 128 1.91 4.34 -4.26
CA ILE A 128 1.27 5.43 -3.52
C ILE A 128 2.34 6.25 -2.80
N VAL A 129 2.20 7.56 -2.89
CA VAL A 129 3.05 8.55 -2.21
C VAL A 129 2.25 9.20 -1.08
N HIS A 130 2.58 8.84 0.16
CA HIS A 130 2.01 9.49 1.34
C HIS A 130 2.66 10.88 1.53
N PRO A 131 1.91 11.91 1.99
CA PRO A 131 2.46 13.26 2.14
C PRO A 131 3.72 13.34 3.00
N GLU A 132 3.78 12.58 4.08
CA GLU A 132 4.88 12.60 5.05
C GLU A 132 5.93 11.50 4.78
N PHE A 133 5.48 10.29 4.41
CA PHE A 133 6.37 9.12 4.32
C PHE A 133 6.75 8.75 2.88
N GLY A 134 6.26 9.47 1.88
CA GLY A 134 6.50 9.11 0.48
C GLY A 134 5.98 7.71 0.15
N SER A 135 6.73 6.96 -0.65
CA SER A 135 6.41 5.55 -0.92
C SER A 135 6.96 4.58 0.12
N GLN A 136 7.52 5.07 1.23
CA GLN A 136 8.12 4.25 2.30
C GLN A 136 7.04 3.63 3.21
N ILE A 137 5.96 3.16 2.62
CA ILE A 137 4.81 2.54 3.27
C ILE A 137 4.44 1.20 2.62
N ARG A 138 3.75 0.36 3.39
CA ARG A 138 3.07 -0.84 2.88
C ARG A 138 1.59 -0.72 3.19
N LEU A 139 0.76 -1.33 2.35
CA LEU A 139 -0.69 -1.17 2.34
C LEU A 139 -1.38 -2.52 2.54
N ALA A 140 -2.52 -2.50 3.23
CA ALA A 140 -3.54 -3.55 3.18
C ALA A 140 -4.95 -2.94 3.12
N THR A 141 -5.94 -3.74 2.79
CA THR A 141 -7.33 -3.31 2.64
C THR A 141 -8.26 -4.26 3.36
N ILE A 142 -9.30 -3.72 3.99
CA ILE A 142 -10.42 -4.48 4.52
C ILE A 142 -11.68 -4.01 3.79
N LEU A 143 -12.42 -4.93 3.16
CA LEU A 143 -13.73 -4.65 2.59
C LEU A 143 -14.81 -4.96 3.63
N THR A 144 -15.87 -4.14 3.70
CA THR A 144 -16.93 -4.31 4.69
C THR A 144 -18.26 -3.69 4.22
N ASP A 145 -19.35 -4.19 4.76
CA ASP A 145 -20.67 -3.58 4.68
C ASP A 145 -20.99 -2.66 5.88
N MET A 146 -20.07 -2.55 6.85
CA MET A 146 -20.21 -1.61 7.97
C MET A 146 -20.40 -0.19 7.42
N PRO A 147 -21.44 0.53 7.85
CA PRO A 147 -21.64 1.92 7.45
C PRO A 147 -20.50 2.81 7.95
N LEU A 148 -19.71 3.37 7.03
CA LEU A 148 -18.55 4.20 7.34
C LEU A 148 -18.66 5.57 6.64
N SER A 149 -18.13 6.62 7.27
CA SER A 149 -17.83 7.88 6.59
C SER A 149 -16.62 7.68 5.68
N THR A 150 -16.64 8.29 4.51
CA THR A 150 -15.56 8.16 3.51
C THR A 150 -14.66 9.38 3.51
N ASP A 151 -13.39 9.15 3.23
CA ASP A 151 -12.40 10.18 2.93
C ASP A 151 -12.44 10.56 1.45
N ARG A 152 -11.61 11.53 1.06
CA ARG A 152 -11.51 11.99 -0.33
C ARG A 152 -10.09 11.86 -0.84
N PRO A 153 -9.89 11.54 -2.12
CA PRO A 153 -8.58 11.55 -2.74
C PRO A 153 -7.84 12.87 -2.53
N LEU A 154 -6.55 12.78 -2.30
CA LEU A 154 -5.70 13.97 -2.20
C LEU A 154 -5.50 14.60 -3.58
N LYS A 155 -5.74 15.91 -3.70
CA LYS A 155 -5.43 16.69 -4.91
C LYS A 155 -3.96 17.07 -4.92
N LYS A 156 -3.08 16.06 -5.04
CA LYS A 156 -1.61 16.18 -5.07
C LYS A 156 -1.00 15.30 -6.14
N ASP A 157 0.21 15.64 -6.54
CA ASP A 157 1.06 14.85 -7.44
C ASP A 157 2.55 14.98 -7.06
N CYS A 158 3.42 14.40 -7.85
CA CYS A 158 4.87 14.44 -7.62
C CYS A 158 5.52 15.79 -8.04
N GLY A 159 4.79 16.73 -8.63
CA GLY A 159 5.30 18.02 -9.09
C GLY A 159 6.58 17.88 -9.93
N LYS A 160 7.63 18.61 -9.56
CA LYS A 160 8.94 18.59 -10.24
C LYS A 160 9.90 17.49 -9.74
N CYS A 161 9.49 16.68 -8.75
CA CYS A 161 10.36 15.65 -8.17
C CYS A 161 10.62 14.51 -9.15
N LYS A 162 11.89 14.16 -9.41
CA LYS A 162 12.32 13.08 -10.32
C LYS A 162 13.19 12.02 -9.64
N ARG A 163 13.39 12.09 -8.33
CA ARG A 163 14.31 11.21 -7.58
C ARG A 163 14.15 9.73 -7.89
N CYS A 164 12.91 9.22 -7.99
CA CYS A 164 12.66 7.82 -8.30
C CYS A 164 13.02 7.46 -9.76
N ILE A 165 12.99 8.41 -10.70
CA ILE A 165 13.42 8.21 -12.09
C ILE A 165 14.94 8.01 -12.12
N GLU A 166 15.66 8.91 -11.46
CA GLU A 166 17.14 8.96 -11.48
C GLU A 166 17.77 7.69 -10.90
N VAL A 167 17.14 7.09 -9.89
CA VAL A 167 17.67 5.90 -9.22
C VAL A 167 17.14 4.58 -9.77
N CYS A 168 16.22 4.59 -10.73
CA CYS A 168 15.59 3.36 -11.21
C CYS A 168 16.57 2.48 -12.00
N PRO A 169 17.01 1.30 -11.52
CA PRO A 169 18.02 0.48 -12.18
C PRO A 169 17.50 -0.22 -13.45
N ALA A 170 16.18 -0.13 -13.68
CA ALA A 170 15.52 -0.66 -14.87
C ALA A 170 15.12 0.44 -15.87
N ALA A 171 15.31 1.73 -15.52
CA ALA A 171 14.76 2.87 -16.26
C ALA A 171 13.24 2.74 -16.56
N ALA A 172 12.51 2.00 -15.73
CA ALA A 172 11.09 1.72 -15.88
C ALA A 172 10.18 2.91 -15.49
N ILE A 173 10.71 3.86 -14.69
CA ILE A 173 9.96 5.02 -14.20
C ILE A 173 10.15 6.18 -15.16
N LYS A 174 9.03 6.80 -15.58
CA LYS A 174 9.00 7.90 -16.55
C LYS A 174 8.46 9.18 -15.91
N GLU A 175 8.40 10.26 -16.68
CA GLU A 175 7.85 11.56 -16.24
C GLU A 175 6.39 11.45 -15.79
N SER A 176 5.58 10.68 -16.50
CA SER A 176 4.20 10.39 -16.15
C SER A 176 4.08 9.00 -15.52
N GLN A 177 3.23 8.88 -14.50
CA GLN A 177 2.89 7.57 -13.90
C GLN A 177 2.24 6.61 -14.92
N LYS A 178 1.54 7.16 -15.92
CA LYS A 178 0.91 6.36 -16.99
C LYS A 178 1.92 5.65 -17.89
N ASP A 179 3.12 6.22 -18.00
CA ASP A 179 4.20 5.69 -18.83
C ASP A 179 5.14 4.76 -18.06
N PHE A 180 4.77 4.39 -16.82
CA PHE A 180 5.53 3.43 -16.04
C PHE A 180 5.56 2.07 -16.74
N ASP A 181 6.76 1.58 -17.05
CA ASP A 181 6.95 0.28 -17.70
C ASP A 181 6.99 -0.84 -16.65
N HIS A 182 5.82 -1.47 -16.49
CA HIS A 182 5.65 -2.56 -15.51
C HIS A 182 6.49 -3.79 -15.88
N ILE A 183 6.60 -4.10 -17.18
CA ILE A 183 7.31 -5.29 -17.67
C ILE A 183 8.81 -5.17 -17.39
N ILE A 184 9.42 -4.07 -17.80
CA ILE A 184 10.85 -3.82 -17.56
C ILE A 184 11.17 -3.79 -16.06
N CYS A 185 10.30 -3.18 -15.24
CA CYS A 185 10.44 -3.24 -13.79
C CYS A 185 10.43 -4.68 -13.28
N PHE A 186 9.44 -5.48 -13.69
CA PHE A 186 9.29 -6.87 -13.25
C PHE A 186 10.47 -7.75 -13.68
N GLU A 187 10.99 -7.59 -14.91
CA GLU A 187 12.20 -8.30 -15.35
C GLU A 187 13.42 -7.98 -14.48
N LYS A 188 13.57 -6.72 -14.03
CA LYS A 188 14.62 -6.35 -13.08
C LYS A 188 14.43 -7.04 -11.73
N LEU A 189 13.18 -7.19 -11.24
CA LEU A 189 12.90 -7.91 -9.99
C LEU A 189 13.25 -9.40 -10.11
N LYS A 190 12.92 -10.02 -11.25
CA LYS A 190 13.33 -11.41 -11.56
C LYS A 190 14.85 -11.55 -11.56
N PHE A 191 15.56 -10.61 -12.18
CA PHE A 191 17.01 -10.58 -12.17
C PHE A 191 17.55 -10.56 -10.73
N PHE A 192 17.08 -9.67 -9.88
CA PHE A 192 17.53 -9.58 -8.48
C PHE A 192 17.25 -10.87 -7.69
N GLN A 193 16.11 -11.49 -7.89
CA GLN A 193 15.79 -12.77 -7.27
C GLN A 193 16.71 -13.89 -7.78
N LYS A 194 16.97 -13.97 -9.10
CA LYS A 194 17.90 -14.94 -9.69
C LYS A 194 19.33 -14.77 -9.13
N GLN A 195 19.75 -13.53 -8.86
CA GLN A 195 21.03 -13.23 -8.21
C GLN A 195 21.01 -13.50 -6.70
N ARG A 196 19.88 -13.97 -6.13
CA ARG A 196 19.70 -14.24 -4.71
C ARG A 196 19.93 -13.04 -3.80
N TYR A 197 19.76 -11.80 -4.30
CA TYR A 197 19.78 -10.60 -3.46
C TYR A 197 18.53 -10.53 -2.57
N ALA A 198 17.41 -11.02 -3.06
CA ALA A 198 16.17 -11.23 -2.31
C ALA A 198 15.48 -12.49 -2.81
N ASP A 199 14.71 -13.19 -1.95
CA ASP A 199 14.01 -14.42 -2.34
C ASP A 199 12.58 -14.14 -2.85
N GLN A 200 12.25 -12.87 -3.07
CA GLN A 200 11.00 -12.39 -3.65
C GLN A 200 11.27 -11.33 -4.73
N TYR A 201 10.27 -11.05 -5.57
CA TYR A 201 10.32 -10.02 -6.60
C TYR A 201 10.17 -8.62 -5.98
N ILE A 202 11.23 -8.15 -5.33
CA ILE A 202 11.31 -6.82 -4.69
C ILE A 202 12.60 -6.11 -5.10
N CYS A 203 12.58 -4.76 -5.01
CA CYS A 203 13.73 -3.91 -5.28
C CYS A 203 13.96 -2.91 -4.14
N GLY A 204 13.01 -2.01 -3.86
CA GLY A 204 13.09 -1.02 -2.79
C GLY A 204 13.82 0.28 -3.12
N ILE A 205 14.58 0.36 -4.22
CA ILE A 205 15.42 1.53 -4.56
C ILE A 205 14.56 2.80 -4.74
N CYS A 206 13.51 2.74 -5.55
CA CYS A 206 12.58 3.85 -5.72
C CYS A 206 11.77 4.16 -4.44
N VAL A 207 11.54 3.16 -3.59
CA VAL A 207 10.90 3.34 -2.28
C VAL A 207 11.80 4.17 -1.35
N LYS A 208 13.09 3.81 -1.23
CA LYS A 208 14.09 4.58 -0.48
C LYS A 208 14.15 6.04 -0.96
N ALA A 209 14.19 6.26 -2.27
CA ALA A 209 14.34 7.59 -2.86
C ALA A 209 13.12 8.50 -2.65
N CYS A 210 11.94 7.94 -2.33
CA CYS A 210 10.69 8.69 -2.19
C CYS A 210 10.31 8.87 -0.71
N ASN A 211 10.59 10.04 -0.15
CA ASN A 211 10.34 10.37 1.25
C ASN A 211 9.17 11.35 1.48
N GLY A 212 8.28 11.50 0.50
CA GLY A 212 7.17 12.47 0.56
C GLY A 212 7.60 13.92 0.37
N LYS A 213 6.64 14.81 0.44
CA LYS A 213 6.69 16.27 0.78
C LYS A 213 5.33 16.91 0.69
#